data_46181e857ba1916334c0e60cbfa949f6
#
_entry.id   46181e857ba1916334c0e60cbfa949f6
#
_cell.length_a   1.000
_cell.length_b   1.000
_cell.length_c   1.000
_cell.angle_alpha   90.00
_cell.angle_beta   90.00
_cell.angle_gamma   90.00
#
_symmetry.space_group_name_H-M   'P 1'
#
loop_
_entity.id
_entity.type
_entity.pdbx_description
1 polymer ?
#
loop_
_entity_poly.entity_id
_entity_poly.type
_entity_poly.pdbx_seq_one_letter_code
_entity_poly.pdbx_strand_id
1 'polypeptide(L)'
;MTPRLSGPRPRQPSTREITMIRAIALATMLGALAAGAAAYTIGPMVITPLSGERDRGARTAIALEDWPICTSMASVASDADWAQLDPDFKAGKEALGAEDWNAAIAALEAAALRDPLNADIQNYIGYAYRRLRQLGPAIGHYQQALMLSPRHRSAHQHLGEAYLVLGEPAKAEQFLAALENLCLIPCEEYNDLKRAIAAYKRLATR
;
A
#
# COMPACT_ATOMS: atom_id res chain seq x y z
N MET A 1 -44.55 -26.22 17.25
CA MET A 1 -45.16 -25.00 16.69
C MET A 1 -44.63 -23.80 17.45
N THR A 2 -43.65 -23.10 16.89
CA THR A 2 -43.09 -21.88 17.49
C THR A 2 -43.61 -20.68 16.72
N PRO A 3 -44.11 -19.61 17.40
CA PRO A 3 -44.64 -18.45 16.70
C PRO A 3 -43.49 -17.60 16.16
N ARG A 4 -43.57 -17.19 14.89
CA ARG A 4 -42.72 -16.20 14.26
C ARG A 4 -43.04 -14.82 14.82
N LEU A 5 -42.09 -14.21 15.52
CA LEU A 5 -42.14 -12.80 15.86
C LEU A 5 -41.79 -11.97 14.62
N SER A 6 -42.80 -11.34 14.03
CA SER A 6 -42.60 -10.35 12.95
C SER A 6 -42.18 -9.01 13.59
N GLY A 7 -40.89 -8.69 13.48
CA GLY A 7 -40.38 -7.35 13.85
C GLY A 7 -40.91 -6.25 12.92
N PRO A 8 -41.02 -5.00 13.39
CA PRO A 8 -41.48 -3.88 12.60
C PRO A 8 -40.55 -3.60 11.43
N ARG A 9 -41.11 -3.41 10.22
CA ARG A 9 -40.34 -3.02 9.03
C ARG A 9 -39.77 -1.62 9.20
N PRO A 10 -38.51 -1.36 8.78
CA PRO A 10 -37.97 -0.03 8.79
C PRO A 10 -38.78 0.90 7.88
N ARG A 11 -39.17 2.08 8.39
CA ARG A 11 -39.88 3.11 7.64
C ARG A 11 -38.98 3.63 6.52
N GLN A 12 -39.46 3.58 5.29
CA GLN A 12 -38.80 4.25 4.18
C GLN A 12 -39.03 5.79 4.29
N PRO A 13 -37.97 6.59 4.09
CA PRO A 13 -38.13 8.05 4.14
C PRO A 13 -39.06 8.53 3.02
N SER A 14 -39.89 9.52 3.35
CA SER A 14 -40.85 10.10 2.40
C SER A 14 -40.13 10.93 1.34
N THR A 15 -40.75 11.07 0.17
CA THR A 15 -40.22 11.88 -0.96
C THR A 15 -39.84 13.30 -0.55
N ARG A 16 -40.54 13.88 0.44
CA ARG A 16 -40.24 15.22 0.98
C ARG A 16 -38.96 15.26 1.80
N GLU A 17 -38.65 14.22 2.57
CA GLU A 17 -37.38 14.11 3.34
C GLU A 17 -36.19 13.96 2.40
N ILE A 18 -36.31 13.19 1.32
CA ILE A 18 -35.26 13.04 0.31
C ILE A 18 -34.97 14.37 -0.39
N THR A 19 -36.02 15.19 -0.63
CA THR A 19 -35.85 16.49 -1.28
C THR A 19 -35.16 17.50 -0.35
N MET A 20 -35.49 17.50 0.96
CA MET A 20 -34.78 18.34 1.96
C MET A 20 -33.31 17.98 2.11
N ILE A 21 -32.97 16.69 2.16
CA ILE A 21 -31.55 16.24 2.27
C ILE A 21 -30.77 16.69 1.01
N ARG A 22 -31.38 16.62 -0.17
CA ARG A 22 -30.72 17.10 -1.41
C ARG A 22 -30.54 18.62 -1.45
N ALA A 23 -31.49 19.39 -0.91
CA ALA A 23 -31.38 20.84 -0.84
C ALA A 23 -30.30 21.33 0.12
N ILE A 24 -30.11 20.65 1.26
CA ILE A 24 -29.04 20.95 2.24
C ILE A 24 -27.66 20.60 1.65
N ALA A 25 -27.53 19.49 0.93
CA ALA A 25 -26.27 19.11 0.30
C ALA A 25 -25.84 20.07 -0.82
N LEU A 26 -26.78 20.69 -1.56
CA LEU A 26 -26.45 21.68 -2.58
C LEU A 26 -26.06 23.06 -1.98
N ALA A 27 -26.61 23.44 -0.85
CA ALA A 27 -26.31 24.72 -0.21
C ALA A 27 -24.91 24.76 0.41
N THR A 28 -24.38 23.62 0.85
CA THR A 28 -23.02 23.53 1.39
C THR A 28 -21.90 23.50 0.34
N MET A 29 -22.25 23.19 -0.94
CA MET A 29 -21.26 23.18 -2.03
C MET A 29 -21.10 24.57 -2.69
N LEU A 30 -22.04 25.52 -2.53
CA LEU A 30 -21.94 26.86 -3.11
C LEU A 30 -21.32 27.90 -2.16
N GLY A 31 -21.04 27.57 -0.90
CA GLY A 31 -20.51 28.50 0.09
C GLY A 31 -18.96 28.58 0.13
N ALA A 32 -18.22 27.79 -0.63
CA ALA A 32 -16.76 27.70 -0.53
C ALA A 32 -15.97 28.43 -1.63
N LEU A 33 -16.60 29.31 -2.41
CA LEU A 33 -15.97 29.97 -3.58
C LEU A 33 -15.82 31.49 -3.45
N ALA A 34 -15.81 32.04 -2.24
CA ALA A 34 -15.57 33.47 -2.04
C ALA A 34 -14.72 33.76 -0.81
N ALA A 35 -13.42 33.51 -0.86
CA ALA A 35 -12.44 34.23 -0.03
C ALA A 35 -11.01 33.91 -0.49
N GLY A 36 -10.26 34.90 -0.99
CA GLY A 36 -8.81 34.92 -0.92
C GLY A 36 -8.05 34.76 -2.22
N ALA A 37 -8.29 35.58 -3.23
CA ALA A 37 -7.25 35.91 -4.18
C ALA A 37 -6.25 36.86 -3.51
N ALA A 38 -5.29 36.33 -2.75
CA ALA A 38 -4.11 37.06 -2.37
C ALA A 38 -3.20 37.14 -3.61
N ALA A 39 -3.18 38.29 -4.25
CA ALA A 39 -2.22 38.59 -5.30
C ALA A 39 -0.82 38.61 -4.72
N TYR A 40 -0.05 37.56 -4.95
CA TYR A 40 1.38 37.52 -4.69
C TYR A 40 2.05 38.29 -5.82
N THR A 41 2.32 39.58 -5.57
CA THR A 41 3.16 40.39 -6.46
C THR A 41 4.61 39.90 -6.32
N ILE A 42 5.06 39.10 -7.29
CA ILE A 42 6.47 38.79 -7.47
C ILE A 42 7.13 40.10 -7.95
N GLY A 43 7.86 40.75 -7.05
CA GLY A 43 8.66 41.90 -7.41
C GLY A 43 9.74 41.53 -8.45
N PRO A 44 10.15 42.45 -9.33
CA PRO A 44 11.14 42.16 -10.34
C PRO A 44 12.49 41.82 -9.66
N MET A 45 12.90 40.56 -9.89
CA MET A 45 14.20 40.08 -9.49
C MET A 45 15.26 40.82 -10.36
N VAL A 46 15.86 41.84 -9.82
CA VAL A 46 16.97 42.55 -10.47
C VAL A 46 18.17 41.60 -10.47
N ILE A 47 18.42 40.97 -11.59
CA ILE A 47 19.66 40.24 -11.83
C ILE A 47 20.74 41.30 -12.13
N THR A 48 21.53 41.67 -11.14
CA THR A 48 22.74 42.43 -11.37
C THR A 48 23.77 41.53 -12.01
N PRO A 49 24.29 41.85 -13.21
CA PRO A 49 25.40 41.11 -13.77
C PRO A 49 26.66 41.48 -12.95
N LEU A 50 27.23 40.49 -12.28
CA LEU A 50 28.56 40.58 -11.72
C LEU A 50 29.56 40.62 -12.88
N SER A 51 29.88 41.86 -13.31
CA SER A 51 31.07 42.14 -14.11
C SER A 51 32.27 42.08 -13.19
N GLY A 52 32.94 40.95 -13.19
CA GLY A 52 34.14 40.68 -12.42
C GLY A 52 35.01 39.68 -13.12
N GLU A 53 36.00 40.23 -13.80
CA GLU A 53 37.37 39.73 -14.00
C GLU A 53 37.49 38.29 -14.55
N ARG A 54 37.90 38.23 -15.81
CA ARG A 54 38.43 37.03 -16.46
C ARG A 54 39.77 36.65 -15.83
N ASP A 55 39.76 35.82 -14.83
CA ASP A 55 40.96 35.07 -14.46
C ASP A 55 41.01 33.78 -15.34
N ARG A 56 41.97 33.82 -16.29
CA ARG A 56 42.33 32.66 -17.13
C ARG A 56 43.35 31.83 -16.36
N GLY A 57 42.90 31.15 -15.35
CA GLY A 57 43.76 30.23 -14.59
C GLY A 57 42.97 29.08 -14.00
N ALA A 58 43.33 27.89 -14.43
CA ALA A 58 42.89 26.62 -13.85
C ALA A 58 41.39 26.30 -13.98
N ARG A 59 41.01 25.81 -15.14
CA ARG A 59 39.94 24.82 -15.22
C ARG A 59 40.43 23.59 -14.49
N THR A 60 40.36 23.57 -13.18
CA THR A 60 40.21 22.29 -12.48
C THR A 60 38.85 21.76 -12.91
N ALA A 61 38.87 20.87 -13.88
CA ALA A 61 37.76 19.99 -14.08
C ALA A 61 37.52 19.34 -12.70
N ILE A 62 36.47 19.77 -12.02
CA ILE A 62 35.94 19.02 -10.88
C ILE A 62 35.54 17.70 -11.53
N ALA A 63 36.38 16.69 -11.32
CA ALA A 63 36.07 15.36 -11.79
C ALA A 63 34.70 15.02 -11.23
N LEU A 64 33.81 14.53 -12.08
CA LEU A 64 32.47 14.05 -11.69
C LEU A 64 32.55 12.97 -10.61
N GLU A 65 33.76 12.52 -10.25
CA GLU A 65 34.11 11.54 -9.24
C GLU A 65 34.09 12.10 -7.81
N ASP A 66 34.14 13.45 -7.61
CA ASP A 66 34.12 14.08 -6.29
C ASP A 66 32.74 14.63 -5.87
N TRP A 67 31.73 14.45 -6.67
CA TRP A 67 30.39 14.59 -6.13
C TRP A 67 30.15 13.39 -5.21
N PRO A 68 29.74 13.60 -3.95
CA PRO A 68 29.15 12.56 -3.17
C PRO A 68 27.74 12.31 -3.75
N ILE A 69 27.71 11.90 -5.03
CA ILE A 69 26.50 11.33 -5.58
C ILE A 69 26.29 10.09 -4.74
N CYS A 70 25.41 10.20 -3.79
CA CYS A 70 24.45 9.19 -3.40
C CYS A 70 24.72 7.76 -3.93
N THR A 71 25.99 7.35 -4.00
CA THR A 71 26.35 5.93 -4.09
C THR A 71 25.92 5.21 -2.82
N SER A 72 25.66 5.95 -1.73
CA SER A 72 25.01 5.40 -0.54
C SER A 72 23.48 5.29 -0.68
N MET A 73 22.86 5.88 -1.69
CA MET A 73 21.44 5.63 -1.95
C MET A 73 21.18 4.37 -2.80
N ALA A 74 22.20 3.78 -3.42
CA ALA A 74 22.05 2.49 -4.08
C ALA A 74 22.03 1.30 -3.10
N SER A 75 22.41 1.52 -1.86
CA SER A 75 22.17 0.62 -0.73
C SER A 75 21.03 1.17 0.13
N VAL A 76 19.93 1.57 -0.48
CA VAL A 76 18.68 1.67 0.28
C VAL A 76 18.47 0.28 0.87
N ALA A 77 18.59 0.26 2.19
CA ALA A 77 18.55 -0.89 3.03
C ALA A 77 17.67 -2.00 2.43
N SER A 78 18.27 -3.14 2.11
CA SER A 78 17.51 -4.35 1.87
C SER A 78 16.62 -4.58 3.10
N ASP A 79 15.53 -5.32 2.95
CA ASP A 79 14.71 -5.74 4.10
C ASP A 79 15.56 -6.20 5.29
N ALA A 80 16.72 -6.84 5.01
CA ALA A 80 17.68 -7.28 6.01
C ALA A 80 18.30 -6.10 6.77
N ASP A 81 18.66 -5.02 6.10
CA ASP A 81 19.29 -3.86 6.73
C ASP A 81 18.26 -3.09 7.58
N TRP A 82 17.02 -2.96 7.08
CA TRP A 82 15.96 -2.32 7.85
C TRP A 82 15.59 -3.15 9.08
N ALA A 83 15.54 -4.48 8.96
CA ALA A 83 15.29 -5.40 10.07
C ALA A 83 16.38 -5.34 11.15
N GLN A 84 17.61 -4.93 10.79
CA GLN A 84 18.66 -4.69 11.77
C GLN A 84 18.48 -3.36 12.51
N LEU A 85 17.84 -2.37 11.87
CA LEU A 85 17.61 -1.03 12.43
C LEU A 85 16.35 -0.97 13.30
N ASP A 86 15.31 -1.74 12.98
CA ASP A 86 14.06 -1.76 13.74
C ASP A 86 13.89 -3.08 14.51
N PRO A 87 13.96 -3.04 15.86
CA PRO A 87 13.89 -4.24 16.67
C PRO A 87 12.53 -4.95 16.62
N ASP A 88 11.42 -4.21 16.43
CA ASP A 88 10.09 -4.82 16.37
C ASP A 88 9.84 -5.46 15.01
N PHE A 89 10.36 -4.89 13.91
CA PHE A 89 10.31 -5.55 12.61
C PHE A 89 11.06 -6.88 12.64
N LYS A 90 12.26 -6.88 13.23
CA LYS A 90 13.05 -8.09 13.42
C LYS A 90 12.30 -9.11 14.26
N ALA A 91 11.79 -8.72 15.43
CA ALA A 91 10.99 -9.58 16.30
C ALA A 91 9.75 -10.13 15.58
N GLY A 92 9.07 -9.30 14.79
CA GLY A 92 7.95 -9.73 13.97
C GLY A 92 8.31 -10.80 12.96
N LYS A 93 9.43 -10.66 12.24
CA LYS A 93 9.91 -11.69 11.30
C LYS A 93 10.33 -12.98 12.00
N GLU A 94 10.97 -12.88 13.16
CA GLU A 94 11.31 -14.04 13.97
C GLU A 94 10.05 -14.78 14.45
N ALA A 95 9.04 -14.05 14.92
CA ALA A 95 7.76 -14.61 15.33
C ALA A 95 7.00 -15.27 14.15
N LEU A 96 7.07 -14.70 12.93
CA LEU A 96 6.54 -15.34 11.72
C LEU A 96 7.24 -16.68 11.45
N GLY A 97 8.55 -16.72 11.60
CA GLY A 97 9.35 -17.95 11.45
C GLY A 97 9.05 -19.00 12.52
N ALA A 98 8.71 -18.56 13.73
CA ALA A 98 8.27 -19.42 14.84
C ALA A 98 6.79 -19.81 14.78
N GLU A 99 6.06 -19.35 13.78
CA GLU A 99 4.59 -19.52 13.61
C GLU A 99 3.76 -18.91 14.78
N ASP A 100 4.35 -17.98 15.55
CA ASP A 100 3.61 -17.20 16.55
C ASP A 100 2.95 -15.98 15.90
N TRP A 101 1.80 -16.23 15.28
CA TRP A 101 1.10 -15.23 14.48
C TRP A 101 0.65 -14.01 15.29
N ASN A 102 0.29 -14.20 16.57
CA ASN A 102 -0.15 -13.11 17.42
C ASN A 102 1.03 -12.22 17.85
N ALA A 103 2.15 -12.81 18.24
CA ALA A 103 3.37 -12.06 18.53
C ALA A 103 3.88 -11.34 17.29
N ALA A 104 3.81 -11.99 16.10
CA ALA A 104 4.19 -11.37 14.84
C ALA A 104 3.35 -10.14 14.52
N ILE A 105 2.02 -10.21 14.66
CA ILE A 105 1.12 -9.08 14.43
C ILE A 105 1.48 -7.93 15.38
N ALA A 106 1.59 -8.20 16.69
CA ALA A 106 1.87 -7.16 17.68
C ALA A 106 3.20 -6.43 17.41
N ALA A 107 4.25 -7.18 17.09
CA ALA A 107 5.57 -6.61 16.78
C ALA A 107 5.54 -5.82 15.44
N LEU A 108 4.92 -6.38 14.40
CA LEU A 108 4.85 -5.70 13.10
C LEU A 108 3.95 -4.46 13.14
N GLU A 109 2.88 -4.45 13.92
CA GLU A 109 2.06 -3.25 14.14
C GLU A 109 2.86 -2.15 14.85
N ALA A 110 3.68 -2.50 15.85
CA ALA A 110 4.59 -1.56 16.50
C ALA A 110 5.63 -1.00 15.51
N ALA A 111 6.16 -1.84 14.62
CA ALA A 111 7.04 -1.40 13.53
C ALA A 111 6.31 -0.47 12.55
N ALA A 112 5.07 -0.78 12.18
CA ALA A 112 4.25 0.04 11.28
C ALA A 112 3.97 1.45 11.81
N LEU A 113 3.94 1.65 13.13
CA LEU A 113 3.79 2.98 13.71
C LEU A 113 5.01 3.87 13.45
N ARG A 114 6.21 3.29 13.30
CA ARG A 114 7.45 4.02 13.01
C ARG A 114 7.72 4.17 11.52
N ASP A 115 7.32 3.17 10.74
CA ASP A 115 7.43 3.20 9.28
C ASP A 115 6.09 2.85 8.60
N PRO A 116 5.13 3.79 8.60
CA PRO A 116 3.78 3.56 8.08
C PRO A 116 3.72 3.41 6.56
N LEU A 117 4.79 3.76 5.85
CA LEU A 117 4.85 3.67 4.38
C LEU A 117 5.53 2.41 3.87
N ASN A 118 5.90 1.51 4.76
CA ASN A 118 6.56 0.26 4.41
C ASN A 118 5.54 -0.81 3.98
N ALA A 119 5.57 -1.14 2.69
CA ALA A 119 4.67 -2.13 2.11
C ALA A 119 4.93 -3.55 2.62
N ASP A 120 6.20 -3.87 2.94
CA ASP A 120 6.57 -5.20 3.44
C ASP A 120 5.97 -5.47 4.82
N ILE A 121 5.96 -4.46 5.71
CA ILE A 121 5.32 -4.59 7.02
C ILE A 121 3.84 -4.94 6.86
N GLN A 122 3.13 -4.20 6.01
CA GLN A 122 1.72 -4.46 5.75
C GLN A 122 1.49 -5.86 5.16
N ASN A 123 2.36 -6.29 4.24
CA ASN A 123 2.30 -7.63 3.67
C ASN A 123 2.52 -8.72 4.74
N TYR A 124 3.48 -8.55 5.66
CA TYR A 124 3.73 -9.51 6.73
C TYR A 124 2.60 -9.57 7.76
N ILE A 125 2.01 -8.43 8.13
CA ILE A 125 0.80 -8.40 8.99
C ILE A 125 -0.34 -9.16 8.32
N GLY A 126 -0.60 -8.89 7.04
CA GLY A 126 -1.60 -9.61 6.25
C GLY A 126 -1.36 -11.11 6.21
N TYR A 127 -0.09 -11.53 6.06
CA TYR A 127 0.30 -12.94 6.10
C TYR A 127 -0.04 -13.59 7.44
N ALA A 128 0.28 -12.96 8.57
CA ALA A 128 -0.03 -13.47 9.89
C ALA A 128 -1.54 -13.60 10.13
N TYR A 129 -2.32 -12.59 9.76
CA TYR A 129 -3.79 -12.66 9.82
C TYR A 129 -4.37 -13.80 8.96
N ARG A 130 -3.84 -14.02 7.75
CA ARG A 130 -4.26 -15.12 6.88
C ARG A 130 -3.99 -16.48 7.53
N ARG A 131 -2.84 -16.63 8.20
CA ARG A 131 -2.49 -17.87 8.94
C ARG A 131 -3.44 -18.11 10.12
N LEU A 132 -3.93 -17.06 10.77
CA LEU A 132 -4.99 -17.12 11.78
C LEU A 132 -6.40 -17.33 11.20
N ARG A 133 -6.54 -17.51 9.90
CA ARG A 133 -7.83 -17.62 9.20
C ARG A 133 -8.69 -16.35 9.27
N GLN A 134 -8.12 -15.22 9.62
CA GLN A 134 -8.78 -13.92 9.67
C GLN A 134 -8.64 -13.21 8.31
N LEU A 135 -9.41 -13.66 7.31
CA LEU A 135 -9.25 -13.23 5.93
C LEU A 135 -9.62 -11.75 5.70
N GLY A 136 -10.58 -11.20 6.43
CA GLY A 136 -10.96 -9.78 6.33
C GLY A 136 -9.79 -8.85 6.61
N PRO A 137 -9.19 -8.87 7.81
CA PRO A 137 -7.98 -8.10 8.12
C PRO A 137 -6.83 -8.39 7.15
N ALA A 138 -6.58 -9.67 6.82
CA ALA A 138 -5.50 -10.04 5.91
C ALA A 138 -5.61 -9.34 4.56
N ILE A 139 -6.80 -9.35 3.95
CA ILE A 139 -7.05 -8.68 2.67
C ILE A 139 -6.83 -7.17 2.79
N GLY A 140 -7.29 -6.56 3.88
CA GLY A 140 -7.09 -5.12 4.13
C GLY A 140 -5.61 -4.74 4.13
N HIS A 141 -4.78 -5.50 4.86
CA HIS A 141 -3.33 -5.27 4.92
C HIS A 141 -2.63 -5.52 3.57
N TYR A 142 -2.99 -6.55 2.83
CA TYR A 142 -2.44 -6.77 1.47
C TYR A 142 -2.83 -5.64 0.51
N GLN A 143 -4.06 -5.16 0.57
CA GLN A 143 -4.49 -4.01 -0.23
C GLN A 143 -3.71 -2.75 0.14
N GLN A 144 -3.45 -2.52 1.43
CA GLN A 144 -2.62 -1.43 1.89
C GLN A 144 -1.18 -1.56 1.38
N ALA A 145 -0.60 -2.77 1.42
CA ALA A 145 0.71 -3.03 0.85
C ALA A 145 0.76 -2.68 -0.65
N LEU A 146 -0.28 -3.02 -1.41
CA LEU A 146 -0.38 -2.69 -2.84
C LEU A 146 -0.66 -1.21 -3.11
N MET A 147 -1.34 -0.50 -2.21
CA MET A 147 -1.46 0.97 -2.30
C MET A 147 -0.12 1.66 -2.08
N LEU A 148 0.70 1.17 -1.15
CA LEU A 148 2.04 1.71 -0.88
C LEU A 148 3.03 1.33 -1.98
N SER A 149 2.98 0.09 -2.45
CA SER A 149 3.83 -0.44 -3.51
C SER A 149 3.02 -1.26 -4.51
N PRO A 150 2.52 -0.66 -5.60
CA PRO A 150 1.72 -1.35 -6.62
C PRO A 150 2.46 -2.50 -7.33
N ARG A 151 3.78 -2.56 -7.20
CA ARG A 151 4.62 -3.61 -7.78
C ARG A 151 5.06 -4.67 -6.77
N HIS A 152 4.50 -4.68 -5.56
CA HIS A 152 4.85 -5.60 -4.50
C HIS A 152 4.38 -7.03 -4.83
N ARG A 153 5.28 -7.86 -5.36
CA ARG A 153 4.96 -9.19 -5.89
C ARG A 153 4.35 -10.12 -4.84
N SER A 154 4.94 -10.20 -3.65
CA SER A 154 4.43 -11.07 -2.58
C SER A 154 3.02 -10.66 -2.12
N ALA A 155 2.68 -9.37 -2.11
CA ALA A 155 1.33 -8.92 -1.80
C ALA A 155 0.31 -9.32 -2.88
N HIS A 156 0.68 -9.27 -4.17
CA HIS A 156 -0.16 -9.80 -5.25
C HIS A 156 -0.39 -11.31 -5.08
N GLN A 157 0.64 -12.08 -4.79
CA GLN A 157 0.53 -13.53 -4.55
C GLN A 157 -0.41 -13.82 -3.38
N HIS A 158 -0.11 -13.24 -2.20
CA HIS A 158 -0.86 -13.53 -0.97
C HIS A 158 -2.32 -13.10 -1.07
N LEU A 159 -2.60 -11.97 -1.73
CA LEU A 159 -3.96 -11.51 -1.95
C LEU A 159 -4.72 -12.46 -2.91
N GLY A 160 -4.07 -12.93 -3.97
CA GLY A 160 -4.61 -13.95 -4.85
C GLY A 160 -4.95 -15.24 -4.11
N GLU A 161 -4.05 -15.73 -3.26
CA GLU A 161 -4.29 -16.91 -2.41
C GLU A 161 -5.44 -16.69 -1.42
N ALA A 162 -5.55 -15.48 -0.83
CA ALA A 162 -6.65 -15.15 0.08
C ALA A 162 -8.01 -15.21 -0.65
N TYR A 163 -8.08 -14.76 -1.90
CA TYR A 163 -9.29 -14.86 -2.70
C TYR A 163 -9.64 -16.31 -3.08
N LEU A 164 -8.66 -17.20 -3.26
CA LEU A 164 -8.96 -18.64 -3.43
C LEU A 164 -9.61 -19.24 -2.19
N VAL A 165 -9.16 -18.85 -1.00
CA VAL A 165 -9.77 -19.30 0.27
C VAL A 165 -11.20 -18.79 0.41
N LEU A 166 -11.50 -17.59 -0.12
CA LEU A 166 -12.87 -17.05 -0.17
C LEU A 166 -13.75 -17.68 -1.27
N GLY A 167 -13.20 -18.55 -2.11
CA GLY A 167 -13.97 -19.13 -3.22
C GLY A 167 -14.13 -18.19 -4.42
N GLU A 168 -13.23 -17.22 -4.57
CA GLU A 168 -13.25 -16.24 -5.65
C GLU A 168 -12.06 -16.40 -6.63
N PRO A 169 -11.99 -17.54 -7.37
CA PRO A 169 -10.85 -17.83 -8.24
C PRO A 169 -10.65 -16.82 -9.37
N ALA A 170 -11.71 -16.18 -9.84
CA ALA A 170 -11.61 -15.15 -10.88
C ALA A 170 -10.79 -13.93 -10.42
N LYS A 171 -10.89 -13.55 -9.14
CA LYS A 171 -10.03 -12.50 -8.57
C LYS A 171 -8.59 -12.98 -8.44
N ALA A 172 -8.35 -14.21 -8.01
CA ALA A 172 -7.01 -14.77 -7.94
C ALA A 172 -6.32 -14.77 -9.32
N GLU A 173 -7.05 -15.06 -10.40
CA GLU A 173 -6.53 -15.00 -11.77
C GLU A 173 -6.15 -13.57 -12.19
N GLN A 174 -6.86 -12.53 -11.72
CA GLN A 174 -6.47 -11.14 -11.96
C GLN A 174 -5.12 -10.81 -11.32
N PHE A 175 -4.86 -11.28 -10.09
CA PHE A 175 -3.57 -11.11 -9.43
C PHE A 175 -2.45 -11.92 -10.09
N LEU A 176 -2.77 -13.11 -10.64
CA LEU A 176 -1.81 -13.87 -11.43
C LEU A 176 -1.42 -13.12 -12.71
N ALA A 177 -2.38 -12.54 -13.43
CA ALA A 177 -2.11 -11.72 -14.61
C ALA A 177 -1.28 -10.45 -14.25
N ALA A 178 -1.53 -9.83 -13.09
CA ALA A 178 -0.71 -8.74 -12.60
C ALA A 178 0.75 -9.19 -12.38
N LEU A 179 0.97 -10.34 -11.75
CA LEU A 179 2.31 -10.91 -11.54
C LEU A 179 3.00 -11.26 -12.87
N GLU A 180 2.27 -11.74 -13.86
CA GLU A 180 2.81 -12.01 -15.20
C GLU A 180 3.38 -10.73 -15.85
N ASN A 181 2.69 -9.61 -15.68
CA ASN A 181 3.17 -8.32 -16.17
C ASN A 181 4.33 -7.73 -15.34
N LEU A 182 4.43 -8.09 -14.06
CA LEU A 182 5.48 -7.59 -13.17
C LEU A 182 6.80 -8.35 -13.31
N CYS A 183 6.74 -9.63 -13.69
CA CYS A 183 7.88 -10.52 -13.77
C CYS A 183 8.28 -10.72 -15.23
N LEU A 184 9.45 -10.20 -15.63
CA LEU A 184 10.01 -10.42 -16.97
C LEU A 184 10.29 -11.91 -17.26
N ILE A 185 10.65 -12.66 -16.23
CA ILE A 185 10.79 -14.11 -16.21
C ILE A 185 9.85 -14.59 -15.09
N PRO A 186 9.17 -15.73 -15.24
CA PRO A 186 8.28 -16.23 -14.19
C PRO A 186 8.98 -16.26 -12.84
N CYS A 187 8.54 -15.39 -11.92
CA CYS A 187 9.06 -15.28 -10.57
C CYS A 187 8.43 -16.33 -9.66
N GLU A 188 8.97 -16.51 -8.48
CA GLU A 188 8.47 -17.49 -7.51
C GLU A 188 7.00 -17.22 -7.16
N GLU A 189 6.66 -15.98 -6.90
CA GLU A 189 5.30 -15.55 -6.53
C GLU A 189 4.27 -15.86 -7.63
N TYR A 190 4.64 -15.69 -8.91
CA TYR A 190 3.81 -16.08 -10.04
C TYR A 190 3.60 -17.59 -10.07
N ASN A 191 4.66 -18.36 -9.93
CA ASN A 191 4.59 -19.82 -9.99
C ASN A 191 3.77 -20.40 -8.82
N ASP A 192 3.89 -19.81 -7.63
CA ASP A 192 3.18 -20.25 -6.44
C ASP A 192 1.68 -19.98 -6.57
N LEU A 193 1.28 -18.76 -6.97
CA LEU A 193 -0.11 -18.44 -7.19
C LEU A 193 -0.74 -19.29 -8.32
N LYS A 194 0.01 -19.51 -9.41
CA LYS A 194 -0.42 -20.38 -10.51
C LYS A 194 -0.67 -21.81 -10.02
N ARG A 195 0.23 -22.35 -9.19
CA ARG A 195 0.05 -23.68 -8.58
C ARG A 195 -1.16 -23.71 -7.66
N ALA A 196 -1.37 -22.66 -6.84
CA ALA A 196 -2.52 -22.57 -5.94
C ALA A 196 -3.85 -22.54 -6.71
N ILE A 197 -3.96 -21.76 -7.79
CA ILE A 197 -5.14 -21.71 -8.66
C ILE A 197 -5.41 -23.08 -9.30
N ALA A 198 -4.37 -23.74 -9.81
CA ALA A 198 -4.53 -25.06 -10.41
C ALA A 198 -4.97 -26.11 -9.40
N ALA A 199 -4.48 -26.05 -8.16
CA ALA A 199 -4.93 -26.93 -7.08
C ALA A 199 -6.40 -26.67 -6.72
N TYR A 200 -6.80 -25.43 -6.59
CA TYR A 200 -8.19 -25.03 -6.32
C TYR A 200 -9.15 -25.59 -7.39
N LYS A 201 -8.82 -25.39 -8.69
CA LYS A 201 -9.64 -25.90 -9.81
C LYS A 201 -9.81 -27.43 -9.77
N ARG A 202 -8.74 -28.17 -9.45
CA ARG A 202 -8.81 -29.64 -9.32
C ARG A 202 -9.72 -30.10 -8.19
N LEU A 203 -9.80 -29.35 -7.11
CA LEU A 203 -10.69 -29.67 -5.98
C LEU A 203 -12.14 -29.33 -6.30
N ALA A 204 -12.40 -28.27 -7.05
CA ALA A 204 -13.74 -27.85 -7.45
C ALA A 204 -14.39 -28.75 -8.52
N THR A 205 -13.60 -29.58 -9.21
CA THR A 205 -14.08 -30.52 -10.24
C THR A 205 -14.33 -31.96 -9.73
N ARG A 206 -14.15 -32.21 -8.43
CA ARG A 206 -14.43 -33.49 -7.77
C ARG A 206 -15.76 -33.47 -7.06
#